data_4f60d37f0ee9290cc1f3fa6ebd22dab9
#
_entry.id   4f60d37f0ee9290cc1f3fa6ebd22dab9
#
_cell.length_a   1.000
_cell.length_b   1.000
_cell.length_c   1.000
_cell.angle_alpha   90.00
_cell.angle_beta   90.00
_cell.angle_gamma   90.00
#
_symmetry.space_group_name_H-M   'P 1'
#
loop_
_entity.id
_entity.type
_entity.pdbx_description
1 polymer ?
#
loop_
_entity_poly.entity_id
_entity_poly.type
_entity_poly.pdbx_seq_one_letter_code
_entity_poly.pdbx_strand_id
1 'polypeptide(L)'
;PQHAYSEESQYFPIASSRVGPYSAMGTGYYGAQIDYMNYVNMNGGVNGVMLTWQECETEYNAVKTVECYQRLLEKDGQRIVVFDTLGTPGAYAVINRMAEDNVVLAQYGYGRTDGADGRVWPWVFNAASHYWSQIAVKMKFMAEQEGGIDKMKGKKIVHLHIDSAYGREPLPAMRKIASDWGVKLVEISIPPPGLEQQSQWLQIRKERPDWVTFWGAGSGMNSTAMTNAARVAFPRDRMMYVTFGAAEEDMYPAGDAAVGTYAVANALPGADYPLVAAIKEQVYGAGKGNLNDESRVG
;
A
#
# COMPACT_ATOMS: atom_id res chain seq x y z
N PRO A 1 -19.27 45.04 -17.03
CA PRO A 1 -18.43 43.99 -17.58
C PRO A 1 -18.22 42.98 -16.46
N GLN A 2 -18.94 41.85 -16.59
CA GLN A 2 -18.66 40.67 -15.77
C GLN A 2 -17.30 40.13 -16.23
N HIS A 3 -16.29 40.27 -15.37
CA HIS A 3 -15.11 39.44 -15.52
C HIS A 3 -15.56 37.99 -15.32
N ALA A 4 -15.59 37.24 -16.41
CA ALA A 4 -15.62 35.77 -16.30
C ALA A 4 -14.31 35.40 -15.58
N TYR A 5 -14.40 35.07 -14.31
CA TYR A 5 -13.33 34.37 -13.63
C TYR A 5 -13.19 33.04 -14.39
N SER A 6 -12.07 32.87 -15.11
CA SER A 6 -11.65 31.51 -15.47
C SER A 6 -11.50 30.78 -14.14
N GLU A 7 -12.24 29.69 -13.95
CA GLU A 7 -12.08 28.87 -12.77
C GLU A 7 -10.60 28.51 -12.64
N GLU A 8 -9.96 28.96 -11.56
CA GLU A 8 -8.59 28.59 -11.28
C GLU A 8 -8.55 27.07 -11.07
N SER A 9 -7.59 26.42 -11.64
CA SER A 9 -7.43 24.97 -11.49
C SER A 9 -6.01 24.60 -11.11
N GLN A 10 -5.87 23.53 -10.34
CA GLN A 10 -4.59 22.90 -10.02
C GLN A 10 -4.54 21.51 -10.65
N TYR A 11 -3.49 21.26 -11.41
CA TYR A 11 -3.25 19.99 -12.07
C TYR A 11 -2.56 18.98 -11.14
N PHE A 12 -3.09 17.74 -11.12
CA PHE A 12 -2.53 16.60 -10.42
C PHE A 12 -2.25 15.44 -11.37
N PRO A 13 -1.09 14.78 -11.29
CA PRO A 13 -0.80 13.58 -12.04
C PRO A 13 -1.38 12.35 -11.34
N ILE A 14 -1.78 11.34 -12.10
CA ILE A 14 -2.16 10.02 -11.59
C ILE A 14 -1.31 8.97 -12.30
N ALA A 15 -0.30 8.45 -11.62
CA ALA A 15 0.52 7.34 -12.12
C ALA A 15 -0.11 6.01 -11.66
N SER A 16 -1.09 5.51 -12.41
CA SER A 16 -1.91 4.38 -12.00
C SER A 16 -1.26 3.02 -12.21
N SER A 17 -1.82 2.02 -11.55
CA SER A 17 -1.49 0.60 -11.68
C SER A 17 -2.78 -0.23 -11.72
N ARG A 18 -3.66 0.07 -12.69
CA ARG A 18 -4.94 -0.64 -12.89
C ARG A 18 -4.77 -1.93 -13.68
N VAL A 19 -3.59 -2.13 -14.25
CA VAL A 19 -3.19 -3.35 -14.96
C VAL A 19 -1.98 -3.95 -14.27
N GLY A 20 -1.72 -5.24 -14.48
CA GLY A 20 -0.57 -5.94 -13.90
C GLY A 20 -0.86 -6.63 -12.57
N PRO A 21 0.19 -7.01 -11.81
CA PRO A 21 0.07 -7.93 -10.67
C PRO A 21 -0.73 -7.38 -9.48
N TYR A 22 -0.90 -6.06 -9.39
CA TYR A 22 -1.64 -5.39 -8.32
C TYR A 22 -2.89 -4.66 -8.80
N SER A 23 -3.41 -5.03 -10.00
CA SER A 23 -4.54 -4.37 -10.65
C SER A 23 -5.81 -4.31 -9.79
N ALA A 24 -6.09 -5.35 -9.02
CA ALA A 24 -7.27 -5.39 -8.15
C ALA A 24 -7.24 -4.26 -7.10
N MET A 25 -6.08 -4.06 -6.45
CA MET A 25 -5.86 -2.96 -5.52
C MET A 25 -5.79 -1.61 -6.25
N GLY A 26 -5.04 -1.53 -7.35
CA GLY A 26 -4.87 -0.29 -8.12
C GLY A 26 -6.17 0.24 -8.69
N THR A 27 -7.07 -0.62 -9.15
CA THR A 27 -8.39 -0.20 -9.67
C THR A 27 -9.19 0.53 -8.59
N GLY A 28 -9.29 -0.04 -7.38
CA GLY A 28 -9.99 0.59 -6.27
C GLY A 28 -9.31 1.89 -5.83
N TYR A 29 -8.00 1.86 -5.58
CA TYR A 29 -7.23 3.00 -5.09
C TYR A 29 -7.32 4.23 -6.01
N TYR A 30 -7.00 4.07 -7.29
CA TYR A 30 -7.01 5.20 -8.23
C TYR A 30 -8.42 5.63 -8.62
N GLY A 31 -9.39 4.70 -8.62
CA GLY A 31 -10.79 5.03 -8.77
C GLY A 31 -11.28 5.91 -7.65
N ALA A 32 -11.02 5.54 -6.40
CA ALA A 32 -11.39 6.33 -5.23
C ALA A 32 -10.69 7.70 -5.19
N GLN A 33 -9.43 7.79 -5.64
CA GLN A 33 -8.72 9.07 -5.76
C GLN A 33 -9.43 10.03 -6.73
N ILE A 34 -9.86 9.53 -7.89
CA ILE A 34 -10.60 10.33 -8.87
C ILE A 34 -11.98 10.69 -8.33
N ASP A 35 -12.67 9.76 -7.68
CA ASP A 35 -13.98 10.03 -7.09
C ASP A 35 -13.90 11.08 -5.99
N TYR A 36 -12.85 11.06 -5.18
CA TYR A 36 -12.59 12.10 -4.19
C TYR A 36 -12.32 13.47 -4.83
N MET A 37 -11.53 13.54 -5.90
CA MET A 37 -11.32 14.79 -6.63
C MET A 37 -12.60 15.32 -7.27
N ASN A 38 -13.44 14.45 -7.82
CA ASN A 38 -14.77 14.81 -8.29
C ASN A 38 -15.65 15.36 -7.17
N TYR A 39 -15.65 14.70 -6.00
CA TYR A 39 -16.37 15.17 -4.81
C TYR A 39 -15.90 16.57 -4.38
N VAL A 40 -14.58 16.80 -4.30
CA VAL A 40 -14.02 18.11 -3.97
C VAL A 40 -14.49 19.17 -4.97
N ASN A 41 -14.42 18.89 -6.27
CA ASN A 41 -14.85 19.83 -7.31
C ASN A 41 -16.36 20.12 -7.25
N MET A 42 -17.19 19.12 -6.98
CA MET A 42 -18.63 19.31 -6.81
C MET A 42 -18.97 20.17 -5.59
N ASN A 43 -18.08 20.26 -4.63
CA ASN A 43 -18.19 21.11 -3.44
C ASN A 43 -17.42 22.43 -3.57
N GLY A 44 -17.08 22.89 -4.77
CA GLY A 44 -16.47 24.18 -5.03
C GLY A 44 -14.95 24.21 -5.02
N GLY A 45 -14.30 23.04 -5.12
CA GLY A 45 -12.84 22.95 -5.14
C GLY A 45 -12.19 23.21 -3.78
N VAL A 46 -10.88 23.44 -3.79
CA VAL A 46 -10.11 23.84 -2.61
C VAL A 46 -9.94 25.36 -2.62
N ASN A 47 -10.63 26.07 -1.75
CA ASN A 47 -10.65 27.55 -1.74
C ASN A 47 -11.05 28.16 -3.10
N GLY A 48 -11.97 27.51 -3.83
CA GLY A 48 -12.40 27.96 -5.17
C GLY A 48 -11.51 27.47 -6.31
N VAL A 49 -10.40 26.77 -6.04
CA VAL A 49 -9.51 26.20 -7.06
C VAL A 49 -9.97 24.78 -7.40
N MET A 50 -10.29 24.52 -8.65
CA MET A 50 -10.73 23.21 -9.12
C MET A 50 -9.55 22.26 -9.34
N LEU A 51 -9.75 20.97 -9.08
CA LEU A 51 -8.75 19.93 -9.31
C LEU A 51 -8.89 19.39 -10.73
N THR A 52 -7.79 19.33 -11.46
CA THR A 52 -7.71 18.65 -12.76
C THR A 52 -6.66 17.57 -12.71
N TRP A 53 -6.80 16.53 -13.52
CA TRP A 53 -5.85 15.42 -13.53
C TRP A 53 -5.68 14.80 -14.90
N GLN A 54 -4.62 14.03 -15.01
CA GLN A 54 -4.38 13.12 -16.12
C GLN A 54 -3.83 11.82 -15.57
N GLU A 55 -4.36 10.71 -16.04
CA GLU A 55 -3.94 9.37 -15.67
C GLU A 55 -2.94 8.81 -16.70
N CYS A 56 -1.93 8.11 -16.19
CA CYS A 56 -0.96 7.36 -16.97
C CYS A 56 -0.73 6.01 -16.32
N GLU A 57 -1.01 4.92 -17.04
CA GLU A 57 -0.86 3.56 -16.54
C GLU A 57 0.60 3.10 -16.50
N THR A 58 1.07 2.72 -15.31
CA THR A 58 2.44 2.26 -15.06
C THR A 58 2.60 0.74 -15.03
N GLU A 59 1.52 -0.01 -14.92
CA GLU A 59 1.51 -1.47 -14.72
C GLU A 59 2.39 -1.93 -13.53
N TYR A 60 2.56 -1.07 -12.52
CA TYR A 60 3.49 -1.29 -11.40
C TYR A 60 4.95 -1.48 -11.85
N ASN A 61 5.35 -0.93 -12.97
CA ASN A 61 6.67 -1.11 -13.60
C ASN A 61 7.51 0.16 -13.47
N ALA A 62 8.77 0.01 -13.04
CA ALA A 62 9.69 1.14 -12.82
C ALA A 62 9.95 1.97 -14.08
N VAL A 63 10.14 1.32 -15.24
CA VAL A 63 10.42 2.02 -16.51
C VAL A 63 9.20 2.81 -16.95
N LYS A 64 8.01 2.18 -16.94
CA LYS A 64 6.76 2.85 -17.27
C LYS A 64 6.43 3.99 -16.28
N THR A 65 6.80 3.84 -15.00
CA THR A 65 6.65 4.94 -14.03
C THR A 65 7.49 6.15 -14.42
N VAL A 66 8.74 5.96 -14.87
CA VAL A 66 9.58 7.07 -15.34
C VAL A 66 8.99 7.72 -16.60
N GLU A 67 8.50 6.92 -17.55
CA GLU A 67 7.83 7.42 -18.76
C GLU A 67 6.55 8.21 -18.41
N CYS A 68 5.73 7.69 -17.50
CA CYS A 68 4.55 8.38 -16.99
C CYS A 68 4.90 9.66 -16.26
N TYR A 69 5.92 9.65 -15.41
CA TYR A 69 6.40 10.84 -14.72
C TYR A 69 6.77 11.94 -15.71
N GLN A 70 7.56 11.63 -16.73
CA GLN A 70 7.97 12.59 -17.75
C GLN A 70 6.77 13.14 -18.53
N ARG A 71 5.81 12.28 -18.90
CA ARG A 71 4.61 12.66 -19.63
C ARG A 71 3.65 13.51 -18.80
N LEU A 72 3.58 13.27 -17.49
CA LEU A 72 2.67 13.93 -16.57
C LEU A 72 3.27 15.18 -15.92
N LEU A 73 4.56 15.46 -16.14
CA LEU A 73 5.29 16.53 -15.44
C LEU A 73 4.67 17.91 -15.67
N GLU A 74 4.08 18.11 -16.84
CA GLU A 74 3.41 19.36 -17.22
C GLU A 74 2.22 19.08 -18.14
N LYS A 75 1.14 19.81 -17.91
CA LYS A 75 -0.04 19.79 -18.75
C LYS A 75 -0.63 21.22 -18.86
N ASP A 76 -0.90 21.65 -20.08
CA ASP A 76 -1.54 22.94 -20.40
C ASP A 76 -0.85 24.14 -19.69
N GLY A 77 0.49 24.10 -19.60
CA GLY A 77 1.30 25.13 -18.92
C GLY A 77 1.31 25.03 -17.38
N GLN A 78 0.65 24.03 -16.81
CA GLN A 78 0.68 23.75 -15.37
C GLN A 78 1.63 22.59 -15.08
N ARG A 79 2.66 22.88 -14.28
CA ARG A 79 3.60 21.88 -13.80
C ARG A 79 3.08 21.22 -12.52
N ILE A 80 3.31 19.91 -12.36
CA ILE A 80 2.96 19.21 -11.13
C ILE A 80 3.78 19.70 -9.94
N VAL A 81 3.18 19.69 -8.77
CA VAL A 81 3.84 20.01 -7.49
C VAL A 81 4.05 18.78 -6.63
N VAL A 82 3.31 17.72 -6.90
CA VAL A 82 3.37 16.44 -6.17
C VAL A 82 3.25 15.29 -7.17
N PHE A 83 3.97 14.23 -6.90
CA PHE A 83 3.86 12.96 -7.61
C PHE A 83 3.69 11.84 -6.60
N ASP A 84 2.79 10.94 -6.89
CA ASP A 84 2.58 9.70 -6.15
C ASP A 84 2.70 8.52 -7.09
N THR A 85 3.33 7.48 -6.61
CA THR A 85 3.35 6.19 -7.28
C THR A 85 3.14 5.09 -6.25
N LEU A 86 2.00 4.42 -6.30
CA LEU A 86 1.67 3.32 -5.40
C LEU A 86 2.79 2.27 -5.33
N GLY A 87 3.60 2.18 -6.39
CA GLY A 87 4.63 1.18 -6.57
C GLY A 87 5.98 1.52 -5.97
N THR A 88 6.49 0.67 -5.06
CA THR A 88 7.87 0.75 -4.55
C THR A 88 8.91 0.81 -5.68
N PRO A 89 8.85 -0.01 -6.75
CA PRO A 89 9.79 0.11 -7.87
C PRO A 89 9.75 1.48 -8.55
N GLY A 90 8.56 2.07 -8.69
CA GLY A 90 8.39 3.41 -9.25
C GLY A 90 9.01 4.49 -8.36
N ALA A 91 8.78 4.42 -7.04
CA ALA A 91 9.39 5.35 -6.08
C ALA A 91 10.93 5.33 -6.18
N TYR A 92 11.54 4.15 -6.24
CA TYR A 92 12.99 3.99 -6.43
C TYR A 92 13.48 4.64 -7.74
N ALA A 93 12.69 4.53 -8.81
CA ALA A 93 13.09 5.01 -10.13
C ALA A 93 13.04 6.54 -10.27
N VAL A 94 12.14 7.21 -9.54
CA VAL A 94 11.93 8.66 -9.68
C VAL A 94 12.53 9.51 -8.56
N ILE A 95 12.83 8.94 -7.40
CA ILE A 95 13.18 9.67 -6.18
C ILE A 95 14.31 10.70 -6.36
N ASN A 96 15.33 10.38 -7.17
CA ASN A 96 16.47 11.27 -7.42
C ASN A 96 16.08 12.52 -8.21
N ARG A 97 14.99 12.47 -8.98
CA ARG A 97 14.52 13.60 -9.81
C ARG A 97 13.73 14.63 -9.02
N MET A 98 13.22 14.27 -7.85
CA MET A 98 12.30 15.10 -7.10
C MET A 98 12.87 16.48 -6.74
N ALA A 99 14.12 16.49 -6.28
CA ALA A 99 14.82 17.75 -5.94
C ALA A 99 15.15 18.59 -7.20
N GLU A 100 15.55 17.94 -8.29
CA GLU A 100 15.88 18.62 -9.55
C GLU A 100 14.66 19.28 -10.19
N ASP A 101 13.52 18.60 -10.11
CA ASP A 101 12.26 19.03 -10.70
C ASP A 101 11.42 19.90 -9.76
N ASN A 102 11.79 20.05 -8.49
CA ASN A 102 11.01 20.70 -7.43
C ASN A 102 9.62 20.09 -7.27
N VAL A 103 9.54 18.76 -7.31
CA VAL A 103 8.31 17.98 -7.17
C VAL A 103 8.37 17.16 -5.88
N VAL A 104 7.34 17.23 -5.08
CA VAL A 104 7.21 16.39 -3.88
C VAL A 104 6.88 14.96 -4.29
N LEU A 105 7.62 13.98 -3.78
CA LEU A 105 7.22 12.57 -3.81
C LEU A 105 6.42 12.26 -2.55
N ALA A 106 5.13 12.06 -2.71
CA ALA A 106 4.25 11.63 -1.62
C ALA A 106 4.20 10.10 -1.56
N GLN A 107 4.45 9.54 -0.39
CA GLN A 107 4.39 8.10 -0.14
C GLN A 107 3.41 7.84 1.02
N TYR A 108 2.33 7.11 0.76
CA TYR A 108 1.25 6.87 1.72
C TYR A 108 1.34 5.46 2.32
N GLY A 109 2.36 5.22 3.14
CA GLY A 109 2.59 3.92 3.79
C GLY A 109 3.32 2.90 2.92
N TYR A 110 3.80 3.30 1.77
CA TYR A 110 4.56 2.50 0.80
C TYR A 110 5.72 3.32 0.21
N GLY A 111 6.41 2.76 -0.76
CA GLY A 111 7.49 3.43 -1.48
C GLY A 111 8.87 3.03 -0.97
N ARG A 112 9.76 3.99 -0.83
CA ARG A 112 11.13 3.79 -0.34
C ARG A 112 11.25 4.31 1.09
N THR A 113 11.54 3.41 2.03
CA THR A 113 11.51 3.74 3.47
C THR A 113 12.59 4.73 3.88
N ASP A 114 13.81 4.63 3.36
CA ASP A 114 14.89 5.57 3.67
C ASP A 114 14.63 6.99 3.13
N GLY A 115 13.64 7.14 2.26
CA GLY A 115 13.07 8.43 1.87
C GLY A 115 12.52 9.24 3.05
N ALA A 116 12.31 8.62 4.22
CA ALA A 116 11.94 9.30 5.46
C ALA A 116 13.08 10.16 6.05
N ASP A 117 14.34 9.98 5.62
CA ASP A 117 15.44 10.86 6.03
C ASP A 117 15.46 12.14 5.19
N GLY A 118 14.78 13.17 5.67
CA GLY A 118 14.69 14.47 4.99
C GLY A 118 16.02 15.21 4.83
N ARG A 119 17.10 14.77 5.49
CA ARG A 119 18.46 15.30 5.25
C ARG A 119 19.04 14.82 3.93
N VAL A 120 18.62 13.61 3.50
CA VAL A 120 19.04 12.99 2.23
C VAL A 120 18.00 13.25 1.14
N TRP A 121 16.71 13.16 1.52
CA TRP A 121 15.57 13.22 0.61
C TRP A 121 14.60 14.35 1.00
N PRO A 122 14.98 15.64 0.86
CA PRO A 122 14.17 16.76 1.35
C PRO A 122 12.84 16.96 0.61
N TRP A 123 12.66 16.31 -0.54
CA TRP A 123 11.44 16.36 -1.35
C TRP A 123 10.58 15.10 -1.23
N VAL A 124 10.88 14.21 -0.28
CA VAL A 124 10.13 12.97 -0.06
C VAL A 124 9.36 13.04 1.26
N PHE A 125 8.06 12.78 1.21
CA PHE A 125 7.18 12.81 2.37
C PHE A 125 6.45 11.49 2.54
N ASN A 126 6.67 10.83 3.67
CA ASN A 126 5.97 9.62 4.06
C ASN A 126 4.77 9.98 4.93
N ALA A 127 3.56 9.87 4.38
CA ALA A 127 2.32 10.03 5.14
C ALA A 127 1.89 8.70 5.77
N ALA A 128 1.21 8.78 6.90
CA ALA A 128 0.69 7.67 7.70
C ALA A 128 1.79 6.78 8.30
N SER A 129 2.57 6.06 7.48
CA SER A 129 3.60 5.12 7.94
C SER A 129 4.63 4.86 6.83
N HIS A 130 5.66 4.09 7.14
CA HIS A 130 6.58 3.49 6.17
C HIS A 130 6.86 2.04 6.56
N TYR A 131 7.47 1.26 5.68
CA TYR A 131 7.61 -0.19 5.88
C TYR A 131 8.39 -0.58 7.14
N TRP A 132 9.41 0.20 7.53
CA TRP A 132 10.16 -0.09 8.77
C TRP A 132 9.32 0.16 10.03
N SER A 133 8.47 1.19 10.04
CA SER A 133 7.53 1.39 11.15
C SER A 133 6.45 0.31 11.20
N GLN A 134 5.94 -0.12 10.05
CA GLN A 134 4.95 -1.20 9.96
C GLN A 134 5.52 -2.52 10.50
N ILE A 135 6.74 -2.91 10.10
CA ILE A 135 7.35 -4.13 10.63
C ILE A 135 7.68 -4.00 12.14
N ALA A 136 8.10 -2.82 12.60
CA ALA A 136 8.35 -2.59 14.01
C ALA A 136 7.07 -2.73 14.86
N VAL A 137 5.94 -2.24 14.36
CA VAL A 137 4.61 -2.42 15.00
C VAL A 137 4.26 -3.90 15.06
N LYS A 138 4.43 -4.66 13.98
CA LYS A 138 4.19 -6.11 13.97
C LYS A 138 5.05 -6.84 15.01
N MET A 139 6.34 -6.53 15.07
CA MET A 139 7.26 -7.13 16.03
C MET A 139 6.87 -6.80 17.48
N LYS A 140 6.50 -5.53 17.76
CA LYS A 140 6.02 -5.12 19.08
C LYS A 140 4.74 -5.83 19.48
N PHE A 141 3.77 -5.93 18.56
CA PHE A 141 2.54 -6.66 18.82
C PHE A 141 2.81 -8.12 19.19
N MET A 142 3.66 -8.82 18.39
CA MET A 142 4.04 -10.20 18.72
C MET A 142 4.70 -10.29 20.11
N ALA A 143 5.56 -9.33 20.45
CA ALA A 143 6.19 -9.29 21.78
C ALA A 143 5.16 -9.08 22.90
N GLU A 144 4.16 -8.24 22.70
CA GLU A 144 3.07 -8.03 23.67
C GLU A 144 2.25 -9.32 23.88
N GLN A 145 1.96 -10.05 22.79
CA GLN A 145 1.27 -11.34 22.88
C GLN A 145 2.10 -12.42 23.62
N GLU A 146 3.42 -12.32 23.58
CA GLU A 146 4.34 -13.21 24.30
C GLU A 146 4.60 -12.77 25.75
N GLY A 147 4.11 -11.61 26.17
CA GLY A 147 4.30 -11.05 27.51
C GLY A 147 5.51 -10.13 27.66
N GLY A 148 6.01 -9.59 26.55
CA GLY A 148 7.06 -8.56 26.51
C GLY A 148 8.26 -8.91 25.64
N ILE A 149 9.09 -7.91 25.35
CA ILE A 149 10.27 -8.05 24.49
C ILE A 149 11.23 -9.11 25.02
N ASP A 150 11.42 -9.18 26.33
CA ASP A 150 12.33 -10.16 26.96
C ASP A 150 11.90 -11.61 26.71
N LYS A 151 10.61 -11.84 26.42
CA LYS A 151 10.05 -13.16 26.10
C LYS A 151 10.26 -13.56 24.63
N MET A 152 10.72 -12.63 23.82
CA MET A 152 11.01 -12.90 22.41
C MET A 152 12.34 -13.64 22.19
N LYS A 153 13.24 -13.60 23.17
CA LYS A 153 14.55 -14.27 23.07
C LYS A 153 14.39 -15.77 22.78
N GLY A 154 14.98 -16.21 21.69
CA GLY A 154 14.93 -17.61 21.24
C GLY A 154 13.67 -18.01 20.47
N LYS A 155 12.64 -17.16 20.43
CA LYS A 155 11.46 -17.35 19.56
C LYS A 155 11.88 -17.38 18.10
N LYS A 156 11.17 -18.17 17.30
CA LYS A 156 11.40 -18.25 15.86
C LYS A 156 10.27 -17.54 15.13
N ILE A 157 10.63 -16.61 14.27
CA ILE A 157 9.71 -15.88 13.39
C ILE A 157 10.08 -16.20 11.95
N VAL A 158 9.10 -16.62 11.16
CA VAL A 158 9.23 -16.67 9.70
C VAL A 158 8.68 -15.37 9.13
N HIS A 159 9.48 -14.71 8.30
CA HIS A 159 9.05 -13.62 7.44
C HIS A 159 8.85 -14.14 6.03
N LEU A 160 7.59 -14.33 5.65
CA LEU A 160 7.18 -14.77 4.32
C LEU A 160 6.87 -13.53 3.48
N HIS A 161 7.63 -13.28 2.41
CA HIS A 161 7.49 -12.06 1.62
C HIS A 161 7.55 -12.32 0.12
N ILE A 162 6.90 -11.47 -0.66
CA ILE A 162 7.06 -11.47 -2.12
C ILE A 162 8.50 -11.07 -2.51
N ASP A 163 9.10 -11.75 -3.47
CA ASP A 163 10.44 -11.45 -3.97
C ASP A 163 10.42 -10.27 -4.95
N SER A 164 10.32 -9.08 -4.40
CA SER A 164 10.26 -7.79 -5.12
C SER A 164 10.92 -6.69 -4.29
N ALA A 165 11.11 -5.50 -4.87
CA ALA A 165 11.57 -4.33 -4.12
C ALA A 165 10.68 -4.08 -2.89
N TYR A 166 9.35 -4.11 -3.08
CA TYR A 166 8.37 -4.00 -2.00
C TYR A 166 8.56 -5.05 -0.91
N GLY A 167 8.68 -6.32 -1.29
CA GLY A 167 8.79 -7.42 -0.33
C GLY A 167 10.08 -7.40 0.49
N ARG A 168 11.14 -6.81 -0.05
CA ARG A 168 12.46 -6.70 0.62
C ARG A 168 12.63 -5.47 1.49
N GLU A 169 11.78 -4.44 1.34
CA GLU A 169 11.86 -3.18 2.09
C GLU A 169 11.89 -3.34 3.63
N PRO A 170 11.07 -4.20 4.26
CA PRO A 170 11.08 -4.33 5.71
C PRO A 170 12.30 -5.09 6.27
N LEU A 171 13.05 -5.84 5.45
CA LEU A 171 14.09 -6.75 5.91
C LEU A 171 15.20 -6.10 6.74
N PRO A 172 15.75 -4.92 6.40
CA PRO A 172 16.79 -4.29 7.21
C PRO A 172 16.33 -4.01 8.64
N ALA A 173 15.14 -3.44 8.80
CA ALA A 173 14.57 -3.16 10.13
C ALA A 173 14.24 -4.45 10.89
N MET A 174 13.66 -5.43 10.20
CA MET A 174 13.31 -6.70 10.82
C MET A 174 14.53 -7.48 11.31
N ARG A 175 15.60 -7.54 10.50
CA ARG A 175 16.87 -8.18 10.88
C ARG A 175 17.49 -7.50 12.11
N LYS A 176 17.45 -6.17 12.15
CA LYS A 176 17.96 -5.43 13.32
C LYS A 176 17.15 -5.73 14.57
N ILE A 177 15.82 -5.64 14.52
CA ILE A 177 14.95 -5.94 15.65
C ILE A 177 15.13 -7.38 16.11
N ALA A 178 15.18 -8.34 15.19
CA ALA A 178 15.40 -9.75 15.51
C ALA A 178 16.75 -9.97 16.21
N SER A 179 17.82 -9.32 15.74
CA SER A 179 19.13 -9.35 16.38
C SER A 179 19.11 -8.77 17.79
N ASP A 180 18.50 -7.58 17.95
CA ASP A 180 18.45 -6.87 19.24
C ASP A 180 17.65 -7.68 20.30
N TRP A 181 16.61 -8.37 19.88
CA TRP A 181 15.71 -9.14 20.77
C TRP A 181 16.09 -10.61 20.89
N GLY A 182 17.12 -11.07 20.19
CA GLY A 182 17.54 -12.47 20.17
C GLY A 182 16.54 -13.43 19.53
N VAL A 183 15.77 -12.93 18.55
CA VAL A 183 14.79 -13.69 17.76
C VAL A 183 15.52 -14.49 16.68
N LYS A 184 15.10 -15.72 16.44
CA LYS A 184 15.53 -16.52 15.29
C LYS A 184 14.67 -16.17 14.08
N LEU A 185 15.19 -15.31 13.22
CA LEU A 185 14.52 -14.90 11.99
C LEU A 185 14.82 -15.89 10.85
N VAL A 186 13.76 -16.36 10.19
CA VAL A 186 13.83 -17.15 8.95
C VAL A 186 13.11 -16.37 7.86
N GLU A 187 13.81 -16.06 6.79
CA GLU A 187 13.28 -15.33 5.64
C GLU A 187 12.93 -16.33 4.54
N ILE A 188 11.69 -16.27 4.06
CA ILE A 188 11.20 -17.12 2.96
C ILE A 188 10.58 -16.21 1.91
N SER A 189 11.07 -16.30 0.67
CA SER A 189 10.54 -15.52 -0.44
C SER A 189 9.54 -16.32 -1.28
N ILE A 190 8.60 -15.58 -1.86
CA ILE A 190 7.61 -16.08 -2.81
C ILE A 190 7.91 -15.45 -4.15
N PRO A 191 8.10 -16.22 -5.23
CA PRO A 191 8.28 -15.67 -6.57
C PRO A 191 7.03 -14.87 -7.02
N PRO A 192 7.20 -13.74 -7.73
CA PRO A 192 6.08 -13.08 -8.37
C PRO A 192 5.35 -14.01 -9.37
N PRO A 193 4.02 -13.92 -9.49
CA PRO A 193 3.10 -12.96 -8.91
C PRO A 193 2.61 -13.30 -7.48
N GLY A 194 3.21 -14.25 -6.79
CA GLY A 194 2.92 -14.54 -5.39
C GLY A 194 1.72 -15.47 -5.14
N LEU A 195 1.18 -16.10 -6.17
CA LEU A 195 0.01 -16.97 -6.06
C LEU A 195 0.36 -18.43 -5.76
N GLU A 196 1.58 -18.86 -6.07
CA GLU A 196 2.09 -20.21 -5.83
C GLU A 196 2.89 -20.22 -4.52
N GLN A 197 2.27 -20.68 -3.42
CA GLN A 197 2.86 -20.59 -2.08
C GLN A 197 2.98 -21.95 -1.36
N GLN A 198 2.59 -23.05 -1.99
CA GLN A 198 2.52 -24.35 -1.31
C GLN A 198 3.87 -24.82 -0.76
N SER A 199 4.94 -24.67 -1.53
CA SER A 199 6.29 -25.07 -1.13
C SER A 199 6.79 -24.28 0.08
N GLN A 200 6.54 -22.96 0.11
CA GLN A 200 6.89 -22.08 1.21
C GLN A 200 6.15 -22.47 2.50
N TRP A 201 4.86 -22.78 2.41
CA TRP A 201 4.08 -23.19 3.58
C TRP A 201 4.46 -24.58 4.09
N LEU A 202 4.88 -25.50 3.22
CA LEU A 202 5.49 -26.77 3.64
C LEU A 202 6.84 -26.54 4.35
N GLN A 203 7.64 -25.58 3.90
CA GLN A 203 8.88 -25.18 4.58
C GLN A 203 8.56 -24.54 5.95
N ILE A 204 7.58 -23.63 6.03
CA ILE A 204 7.13 -23.03 7.30
C ILE A 204 6.71 -24.12 8.30
N ARG A 205 5.95 -25.13 7.84
CA ARG A 205 5.59 -26.26 8.70
C ARG A 205 6.81 -27.02 9.26
N LYS A 206 7.86 -27.19 8.46
CA LYS A 206 9.11 -27.83 8.92
C LYS A 206 9.85 -26.96 9.92
N GLU A 207 9.87 -25.63 9.69
CA GLU A 207 10.52 -24.66 10.55
C GLU A 207 9.88 -24.56 11.96
N ARG A 208 8.59 -24.86 12.08
CA ARG A 208 7.81 -24.76 13.32
C ARG A 208 8.01 -23.41 14.01
N PRO A 209 7.73 -22.29 13.35
CA PRO A 209 7.91 -20.98 13.95
C PRO A 209 6.86 -20.71 15.03
N ASP A 210 7.19 -19.82 15.97
CA ASP A 210 6.24 -19.27 16.92
C ASP A 210 5.28 -18.27 16.24
N TRP A 211 5.78 -17.54 15.23
CA TRP A 211 5.02 -16.54 14.47
C TRP A 211 5.37 -16.57 12.98
N VAL A 212 4.38 -16.23 12.16
CA VAL A 212 4.58 -15.92 10.74
C VAL A 212 4.15 -14.49 10.49
N THR A 213 5.00 -13.69 9.89
CA THR A 213 4.64 -12.38 9.34
C THR A 213 4.65 -12.48 7.82
N PHE A 214 3.51 -12.14 7.22
CA PHE A 214 3.34 -12.16 5.78
C PHE A 214 3.51 -10.74 5.20
N TRP A 215 4.26 -10.63 4.11
CA TRP A 215 4.49 -9.38 3.41
C TRP A 215 4.21 -9.55 1.92
N GLY A 216 2.95 -9.47 1.59
CA GLY A 216 2.38 -9.50 0.25
C GLY A 216 1.34 -8.40 0.11
N ALA A 217 0.69 -8.30 -1.03
CA ALA A 217 -0.36 -7.34 -1.29
C ALA A 217 -1.37 -7.88 -2.31
N GLY A 218 -2.62 -7.48 -2.12
CA GLY A 218 -3.73 -7.86 -3.00
C GLY A 218 -4.39 -9.19 -2.61
N SER A 219 -5.68 -9.25 -2.93
CA SER A 219 -6.58 -10.33 -2.47
C SER A 219 -6.11 -11.73 -2.84
N GLY A 220 -5.61 -11.95 -4.05
CA GLY A 220 -5.14 -13.26 -4.50
C GLY A 220 -3.94 -13.76 -3.70
N MET A 221 -2.95 -12.91 -3.42
CA MET A 221 -1.74 -13.29 -2.69
C MET A 221 -2.04 -13.52 -1.21
N ASN A 222 -2.82 -12.63 -0.59
CA ASN A 222 -3.17 -12.69 0.83
C ASN A 222 -4.09 -13.88 1.13
N SER A 223 -5.15 -14.06 0.35
CA SER A 223 -6.06 -15.21 0.52
C SER A 223 -5.38 -16.55 0.29
N THR A 224 -4.43 -16.62 -0.66
CA THR A 224 -3.60 -17.81 -0.87
C THR A 224 -2.73 -18.12 0.36
N ALA A 225 -2.13 -17.09 0.98
CA ALA A 225 -1.35 -17.26 2.20
C ALA A 225 -2.21 -17.82 3.35
N MET A 226 -3.39 -17.25 3.57
CA MET A 226 -4.34 -17.71 4.61
C MET A 226 -4.79 -19.16 4.38
N THR A 227 -5.17 -19.48 3.15
CA THR A 227 -5.63 -20.83 2.77
C THR A 227 -4.51 -21.86 2.93
N ASN A 228 -3.29 -21.56 2.53
CA ASN A 228 -2.16 -22.48 2.70
C ASN A 228 -1.74 -22.62 4.17
N ALA A 229 -1.81 -21.56 4.97
CA ALA A 229 -1.60 -21.64 6.41
C ALA A 229 -2.59 -22.61 7.07
N ALA A 230 -3.87 -22.51 6.70
CA ALA A 230 -4.90 -23.44 7.18
C ALA A 230 -4.63 -24.88 6.74
N ARG A 231 -4.20 -25.11 5.49
CA ARG A 231 -3.86 -26.46 4.97
C ARG A 231 -2.71 -27.12 5.72
N VAL A 232 -1.74 -26.37 6.19
CA VAL A 232 -0.63 -26.89 7.00
C VAL A 232 -0.92 -26.84 8.50
N ALA A 233 -2.14 -26.49 8.89
CA ALA A 233 -2.61 -26.36 10.27
C ALA A 233 -1.77 -25.38 11.10
N PHE A 234 -1.31 -24.29 10.49
CA PHE A 234 -0.61 -23.21 11.22
C PHE A 234 -1.64 -22.39 12.04
N PRO A 235 -1.36 -22.07 13.32
CA PRO A 235 -2.28 -21.31 14.17
C PRO A 235 -2.57 -19.93 13.60
N ARG A 236 -3.84 -19.58 13.45
CA ARG A 236 -4.28 -18.32 12.84
C ARG A 236 -3.90 -17.10 13.69
N ASP A 237 -3.97 -17.22 15.00
CA ASP A 237 -3.59 -16.24 15.99
C ASP A 237 -2.06 -16.03 16.12
N ARG A 238 -1.30 -16.67 15.25
CA ARG A 238 0.16 -16.54 15.11
C ARG A 238 0.58 -15.99 13.74
N MET A 239 -0.37 -15.46 12.99
CA MET A 239 -0.13 -14.86 11.69
C MET A 239 -0.44 -13.36 11.70
N MET A 240 0.48 -12.58 11.11
CA MET A 240 0.30 -11.15 10.94
C MET A 240 0.49 -10.73 9.48
N TYR A 241 -0.47 -10.00 8.95
CA TYR A 241 -0.44 -9.40 7.63
C TYR A 241 0.04 -7.95 7.69
N VAL A 242 0.51 -7.45 6.56
CA VAL A 242 0.85 -6.03 6.39
C VAL A 242 -0.40 -5.22 6.07
N THR A 243 -0.30 -3.89 6.17
CA THR A 243 -1.39 -2.93 5.90
C THR A 243 -2.13 -3.19 4.59
N PHE A 244 -1.42 -3.57 3.52
CA PHE A 244 -2.01 -3.89 2.21
C PHE A 244 -2.64 -5.30 2.12
N GLY A 245 -2.76 -5.99 3.23
CA GLY A 245 -3.47 -7.25 3.39
C GLY A 245 -4.56 -7.16 4.45
N ALA A 246 -4.94 -5.95 4.85
CA ALA A 246 -5.93 -5.70 5.90
C ALA A 246 -7.32 -5.32 5.34
N ALA A 247 -7.47 -5.22 4.02
CA ALA A 247 -8.74 -4.91 3.39
C ALA A 247 -9.68 -6.12 3.40
N GLU A 248 -10.98 -5.86 3.47
CA GLU A 248 -12.00 -6.92 3.48
C GLU A 248 -11.93 -7.79 2.22
N GLU A 249 -11.65 -7.20 1.07
CA GLU A 249 -11.50 -7.89 -0.21
C GLU A 249 -10.38 -8.94 -0.19
N ASP A 250 -9.37 -8.73 0.65
CA ASP A 250 -8.29 -9.68 0.83
C ASP A 250 -8.71 -10.89 1.67
N MET A 251 -9.69 -10.72 2.55
CA MET A 251 -10.15 -11.73 3.49
C MET A 251 -11.25 -12.62 2.89
N TYR A 252 -12.21 -12.05 2.15
CA TYR A 252 -13.36 -12.79 1.62
C TYR A 252 -12.99 -14.05 0.83
N PRO A 253 -12.01 -14.06 -0.09
CA PRO A 253 -11.66 -15.26 -0.83
C PRO A 253 -11.07 -16.38 0.06
N ALA A 254 -10.52 -16.04 1.22
CA ALA A 254 -9.99 -17.02 2.18
C ALA A 254 -11.07 -17.60 3.11
N GLY A 255 -12.22 -16.92 3.25
CA GLY A 255 -13.32 -17.34 4.11
C GLY A 255 -12.86 -17.61 5.55
N ASP A 256 -13.25 -18.76 6.09
CA ASP A 256 -12.88 -19.16 7.46
C ASP A 256 -11.37 -19.23 7.72
N ALA A 257 -10.55 -19.34 6.69
CA ALA A 257 -9.09 -19.35 6.85
C ALA A 257 -8.54 -18.00 7.32
N ALA A 258 -9.25 -16.89 7.11
CA ALA A 258 -8.87 -15.56 7.55
C ALA A 258 -9.20 -15.29 9.03
N VAL A 259 -10.21 -15.96 9.57
CA VAL A 259 -10.72 -15.69 10.92
C VAL A 259 -9.66 -15.96 11.99
N GLY A 260 -9.38 -14.94 12.81
CA GLY A 260 -8.41 -15.03 13.92
C GLY A 260 -6.98 -14.63 13.54
N THR A 261 -6.73 -14.22 12.30
CA THR A 261 -5.44 -13.64 11.89
C THR A 261 -5.37 -12.15 12.28
N TYR A 262 -4.18 -11.61 12.35
CA TYR A 262 -3.94 -10.21 12.64
C TYR A 262 -3.43 -9.46 11.42
N ALA A 263 -3.77 -8.18 11.32
CA ALA A 263 -3.23 -7.30 10.30
C ALA A 263 -2.88 -5.92 10.89
N VAL A 264 -1.87 -5.27 10.32
CA VAL A 264 -1.62 -3.85 10.58
C VAL A 264 -2.47 -3.05 9.61
N ALA A 265 -3.20 -2.07 10.10
CA ALA A 265 -4.01 -1.18 9.27
C ALA A 265 -3.74 0.28 9.64
N ASN A 266 -3.77 1.17 8.65
CA ASN A 266 -3.66 2.62 8.84
C ASN A 266 -5.04 3.27 9.03
N ALA A 267 -6.11 2.57 8.70
CA ALA A 267 -7.50 2.97 8.87
C ALA A 267 -8.33 1.75 9.28
N LEU A 268 -9.51 1.97 9.81
CA LEU A 268 -10.46 0.89 10.06
C LEU A 268 -10.97 0.34 8.71
N PRO A 269 -11.16 -0.97 8.58
CA PRO A 269 -11.72 -1.58 7.38
C PRO A 269 -13.20 -1.21 7.21
N GLY A 270 -13.71 -1.41 5.99
CA GLY A 270 -15.10 -1.16 5.64
C GLY A 270 -15.35 0.18 5.00
N ALA A 271 -16.55 0.33 4.46
CA ALA A 271 -17.00 1.52 3.72
C ALA A 271 -17.97 2.42 4.52
N ASP A 272 -18.10 2.17 5.82
CA ASP A 272 -19.03 2.92 6.69
C ASP A 272 -18.40 4.22 7.22
N TYR A 273 -18.01 5.08 6.27
CA TYR A 273 -17.48 6.40 6.55
C TYR A 273 -18.38 7.50 5.98
N PRO A 274 -18.59 8.61 6.69
CA PRO A 274 -19.40 9.73 6.19
C PRO A 274 -18.92 10.23 4.82
N LEU A 275 -17.61 10.28 4.58
CA LEU A 275 -17.04 10.69 3.29
C LEU A 275 -17.40 9.70 2.16
N VAL A 276 -17.32 8.41 2.42
CA VAL A 276 -17.70 7.37 1.45
C VAL A 276 -19.19 7.48 1.10
N ALA A 277 -20.04 7.67 2.10
CA ALA A 277 -21.48 7.91 1.89
C ALA A 277 -21.74 9.15 1.04
N ALA A 278 -21.05 10.26 1.32
CA ALA A 278 -21.18 11.50 0.56
C ALA A 278 -20.69 11.35 -0.92
N ILE A 279 -19.61 10.61 -1.15
CA ILE A 279 -19.13 10.31 -2.50
C ILE A 279 -20.15 9.46 -3.25
N LYS A 280 -20.71 8.41 -2.62
CA LYS A 280 -21.77 7.59 -3.23
C LYS A 280 -22.99 8.41 -3.60
N GLU A 281 -23.46 9.26 -2.72
CA GLU A 281 -24.62 10.11 -2.94
C GLU A 281 -24.37 11.16 -4.04
N GLN A 282 -23.28 11.91 -3.95
CA GLN A 282 -23.05 13.05 -4.83
C GLN A 282 -22.39 12.64 -6.15
N VAL A 283 -21.30 11.90 -6.13
CA VAL A 283 -20.50 11.60 -7.32
C VAL A 283 -21.18 10.50 -8.15
N TYR A 284 -21.55 9.39 -7.50
CA TYR A 284 -22.24 8.28 -8.18
C TYR A 284 -23.69 8.64 -8.52
N GLY A 285 -24.38 9.32 -7.63
CA GLY A 285 -25.73 9.84 -7.90
C GLY A 285 -25.80 10.80 -9.09
N ALA A 286 -24.72 11.53 -9.40
CA ALA A 286 -24.57 12.36 -10.59
C ALA A 286 -24.03 11.61 -11.82
N GLY A 287 -23.80 10.31 -11.75
CA GLY A 287 -23.23 9.49 -12.84
C GLY A 287 -21.76 9.79 -13.15
N LYS A 288 -21.00 10.35 -12.19
CA LYS A 288 -19.59 10.72 -12.33
C LYS A 288 -18.63 9.75 -11.64
N GLY A 289 -19.13 8.67 -11.05
CA GLY A 289 -18.31 7.67 -10.38
C GLY A 289 -17.34 6.99 -11.34
N ASN A 290 -16.12 6.74 -10.87
CA ASN A 290 -15.05 6.14 -11.67
C ASN A 290 -15.02 4.61 -11.61
N LEU A 291 -15.69 4.01 -10.64
CA LEU A 291 -15.79 2.56 -10.49
C LEU A 291 -17.15 2.07 -11.00
N ASN A 292 -17.15 0.92 -11.68
CA ASN A 292 -18.39 0.27 -12.14
C ASN A 292 -19.23 -0.31 -10.99
N ASP A 293 -18.60 -0.52 -9.84
CA ASP A 293 -19.22 -1.09 -8.64
C ASP A 293 -18.99 -0.13 -7.46
N GLU A 294 -20.08 0.47 -6.99
CA GLU A 294 -20.08 1.41 -5.87
C GLU A 294 -19.57 0.78 -4.56
N SER A 295 -19.60 -0.54 -4.42
CA SER A 295 -19.09 -1.24 -3.25
C SER A 295 -17.57 -1.12 -3.10
N ARG A 296 -16.87 -0.73 -4.17
CA ARG A 296 -15.41 -0.55 -4.20
C ARG A 296 -14.96 0.87 -3.85
N VAL A 297 -15.88 1.76 -3.51
CA VAL A 297 -15.56 3.09 -3.01
C VAL A 297 -15.17 2.94 -1.54
N GLY A 298 -13.91 3.15 -1.24
CA GLY A 298 -13.39 3.03 0.13
C GLY A 298 -11.90 3.26 0.22
#